data_72268f411bbf12997ad3eb8244b4dbca
#
_entry.id   72268f411bbf12997ad3eb8244b4dbca
#
_cell.length_a   1.000
_cell.length_b   1.000
_cell.length_c   1.000
_cell.angle_alpha   90.00
_cell.angle_beta   90.00
_cell.angle_gamma   90.00
#
_symmetry.space_group_name_H-M   'P 1'
#
loop_
_entity.id
_entity.type
_entity.pdbx_description
1 polymer ?
#
loop_
_entity_poly.entity_id
_entity_poly.type
_entity_poly.pdbx_seq_one_letter_code
_entity_poly.pdbx_strand_id
1 'polypeptide(L)'
;VQWANNIIIGHGNIGAGVDWQKQSTAPGTAYVEDGYDQRNTGIYLTGLQQVGDFTFEGAGRSDDNSQFGRHGTWQTSAGWEFIEGYRFIASYGTSYKAPNLGQLYGTYGNPNLNPEKSKQWEGAFEGLTAGVNWRISGYRNDVSDLIDYDDHTLKYYNEGKARIKGVEATANFDTGPLTHTVSYDYVDARNAITDTP
;
A
#
# COMPACT_ATOMS: atom_id res chain seq x y z
N VAL A 1 19.05 5.43 4.37
CA VAL A 1 19.74 6.03 3.21
C VAL A 1 18.91 5.75 1.98
N GLN A 2 18.71 6.77 1.13
CA GLN A 2 17.94 6.64 -0.09
C GLN A 2 18.68 7.34 -1.24
N TRP A 3 18.69 6.72 -2.41
CA TRP A 3 19.13 7.31 -3.67
C TRP A 3 18.09 7.03 -4.75
N ALA A 4 17.72 8.06 -5.50
CA ALA A 4 16.76 7.96 -6.57
C ALA A 4 17.14 8.89 -7.74
N ASN A 5 16.87 8.43 -8.95
CA ASN A 5 16.96 9.21 -10.17
C ASN A 5 15.69 9.06 -11.00
N ASN A 6 15.36 10.12 -11.73
CA ASN A 6 14.26 10.13 -12.66
C ASN A 6 14.70 10.77 -13.98
N ILE A 7 14.35 10.14 -15.10
CA ILE A 7 14.69 10.58 -16.45
C ILE A 7 13.36 10.80 -17.21
N ILE A 8 13.23 11.97 -17.80
CA ILE A 8 12.06 12.30 -18.65
C ILE A 8 12.30 11.68 -20.03
N ILE A 9 11.31 10.93 -20.53
CA ILE A 9 11.33 10.27 -21.84
C ILE A 9 10.01 10.54 -22.55
N GLY A 10 10.05 11.33 -23.62
CA GLY A 10 8.84 11.71 -24.37
C GLY A 10 7.82 12.41 -23.48
N HIS A 11 6.61 11.86 -23.41
CA HIS A 11 5.52 12.32 -22.56
C HIS A 11 5.41 11.56 -21.24
N GLY A 12 6.54 11.10 -20.72
CA GLY A 12 6.57 10.32 -19.49
C GLY A 12 7.95 10.37 -18.82
N ASN A 13 8.15 9.46 -17.88
CA ASN A 13 9.40 9.35 -17.16
C ASN A 13 9.68 7.91 -16.74
N ILE A 14 10.95 7.63 -16.50
CA ILE A 14 11.42 6.39 -15.89
C ILE A 14 12.23 6.78 -14.66
N GLY A 15 11.91 6.18 -13.52
CA GLY A 15 12.61 6.36 -12.26
C GLY A 15 13.24 5.06 -11.79
N ALA A 16 14.38 5.15 -11.16
CA ALA A 16 15.04 4.04 -10.49
C ALA A 16 15.64 4.51 -9.16
N GLY A 17 15.65 3.64 -8.18
CA GLY A 17 16.23 3.99 -6.89
C GLY A 17 16.59 2.78 -6.06
N VAL A 18 17.36 3.07 -5.02
CA VAL A 18 17.80 2.13 -3.99
C VAL A 18 17.57 2.79 -2.64
N ASP A 19 17.02 2.06 -1.71
CA ASP A 19 16.96 2.48 -0.31
C ASP A 19 17.53 1.42 0.62
N TRP A 20 18.03 1.88 1.74
CA TRP A 20 18.54 1.05 2.81
C TRP A 20 18.02 1.55 4.15
N GLN A 21 17.46 0.63 4.93
CA GLN A 21 16.91 0.89 6.26
C GLN A 21 17.49 -0.11 7.26
N LYS A 22 17.83 0.38 8.45
CA LYS A 22 18.14 -0.44 9.61
C LYS A 22 17.20 -0.07 10.73
N GLN A 23 16.59 -1.07 11.35
CA GLN A 23 15.85 -0.96 12.60
C GLN A 23 16.61 -1.73 13.67
N SER A 24 16.70 -1.18 14.88
CA SER A 24 17.35 -1.84 16.01
C SER A 24 16.60 -1.53 17.30
N THR A 25 16.59 -2.49 18.21
CA THR A 25 16.13 -2.32 19.58
C THR A 25 17.30 -2.46 20.52
N ALA A 26 17.38 -1.60 21.54
CA ALA A 26 18.33 -1.78 22.62
C ALA A 26 17.73 -2.72 23.70
N PRO A 27 18.57 -3.50 24.42
CA PRO A 27 18.11 -4.33 25.52
C PRO A 27 17.30 -3.55 26.54
N GLY A 28 16.19 -4.12 27.01
CA GLY A 28 15.32 -3.53 28.02
C GLY A 28 14.46 -2.34 27.54
N THR A 29 14.44 -2.06 26.23
CA THR A 29 13.58 -1.02 25.63
C THR A 29 12.42 -1.63 24.86
N ALA A 30 11.30 -0.91 24.76
CA ALA A 30 10.12 -1.31 24.01
C ALA A 30 9.59 -2.73 24.30
N TYR A 31 9.73 -3.17 25.57
CA TYR A 31 9.36 -4.53 26.02
C TYR A 31 10.15 -5.66 25.34
N VAL A 32 11.36 -5.37 24.89
CA VAL A 32 12.29 -6.35 24.29
C VAL A 32 13.45 -6.57 25.24
N GLU A 33 13.69 -7.82 25.66
CA GLU A 33 14.75 -8.15 26.62
C GLU A 33 16.15 -8.00 26.02
N ASP A 34 16.32 -8.46 24.77
CA ASP A 34 17.60 -8.42 24.05
C ASP A 34 17.60 -7.35 22.95
N GLY A 35 18.80 -6.98 22.49
CA GLY A 35 18.97 -6.12 21.31
C GLY A 35 18.84 -6.91 20.02
N TYR A 36 17.97 -6.47 19.13
CA TYR A 36 17.76 -7.08 17.81
C TYR A 36 17.93 -6.05 16.69
N ASP A 37 18.43 -6.52 15.56
CA ASP A 37 18.63 -5.73 14.36
C ASP A 37 17.84 -6.33 13.18
N GLN A 38 17.16 -5.47 12.42
CA GLN A 38 16.58 -5.82 11.13
C GLN A 38 17.05 -4.81 10.08
N ARG A 39 17.47 -5.30 8.92
CA ARG A 39 17.92 -4.49 7.79
C ARG A 39 17.08 -4.81 6.58
N ASN A 40 16.81 -3.80 5.77
CA ASN A 40 16.14 -3.96 4.49
C ASN A 40 16.85 -3.14 3.43
N THR A 41 17.12 -3.76 2.29
CA THR A 41 17.64 -3.09 1.09
C THR A 41 16.62 -3.24 -0.02
N GLY A 42 16.08 -2.14 -0.51
CA GLY A 42 15.11 -2.10 -1.59
C GLY A 42 15.69 -1.51 -2.86
N ILE A 43 15.42 -2.15 -3.99
CA ILE A 43 15.73 -1.63 -5.32
C ILE A 43 14.39 -1.51 -6.05
N TYR A 44 14.14 -0.38 -6.71
CA TYR A 44 12.90 -0.17 -7.44
C TYR A 44 13.09 0.50 -8.79
N LEU A 45 12.15 0.22 -9.68
CA LEU A 45 11.99 0.83 -10.99
C LEU A 45 10.55 1.32 -11.12
N THR A 46 10.37 2.53 -11.64
CA THR A 46 9.07 3.12 -11.93
C THR A 46 9.01 3.62 -13.36
N GLY A 47 7.83 3.65 -13.92
CA GLY A 47 7.60 4.21 -15.25
C GLY A 47 6.22 4.85 -15.33
N LEU A 48 6.14 5.98 -16.00
CA LEU A 48 4.90 6.65 -16.38
C LEU A 48 5.01 7.03 -17.85
N GLN A 49 3.96 6.77 -18.62
CA GLN A 49 3.89 7.16 -20.02
C GLN A 49 2.47 7.58 -20.38
N GLN A 50 2.34 8.74 -21.02
CA GLN A 50 1.11 9.21 -21.62
C GLN A 50 1.13 8.93 -23.12
N VAL A 51 0.07 8.32 -23.65
CA VAL A 51 -0.12 8.00 -25.05
C VAL A 51 -1.54 8.40 -25.45
N GLY A 52 -1.67 9.56 -26.11
CA GLY A 52 -2.98 10.14 -26.39
C GLY A 52 -3.77 10.38 -25.10
N ASP A 53 -5.00 9.86 -25.06
CA ASP A 53 -5.91 9.97 -23.92
C ASP A 53 -5.64 8.94 -22.81
N PHE A 54 -4.60 8.12 -22.99
CA PHE A 54 -4.23 7.09 -22.03
C PHE A 54 -2.99 7.48 -21.22
N THR A 55 -3.02 7.18 -19.93
CA THR A 55 -1.86 7.27 -19.03
C THR A 55 -1.59 5.88 -18.46
N PHE A 56 -0.35 5.40 -18.59
CA PHE A 56 0.09 4.13 -18.04
C PHE A 56 1.15 4.36 -16.97
N GLU A 57 1.00 3.69 -15.85
CA GLU A 57 2.00 3.68 -14.78
C GLU A 57 2.36 2.25 -14.41
N GLY A 58 3.62 2.04 -14.07
CA GLY A 58 4.10 0.77 -13.56
C GLY A 58 5.24 0.98 -12.59
N ALA A 59 5.30 0.14 -11.56
CA ALA A 59 6.41 0.10 -10.64
C ALA A 59 6.71 -1.35 -10.25
N GLY A 60 7.97 -1.67 -10.10
CA GLY A 60 8.45 -2.93 -9.55
C GLY A 60 9.51 -2.68 -8.49
N ARG A 61 9.49 -3.47 -7.43
CA ARG A 61 10.41 -3.36 -6.31
C ARG A 61 10.86 -4.74 -5.84
N SER A 62 12.11 -4.85 -5.48
CA SER A 62 12.68 -6.01 -4.80
C SER A 62 13.31 -5.58 -3.50
N ASP A 63 12.81 -6.13 -2.39
CA ASP A 63 13.32 -5.89 -1.04
C ASP A 63 14.09 -7.12 -0.57
N ASP A 64 15.29 -6.93 -0.05
CA ASP A 64 16.10 -7.94 0.62
C ASP A 64 16.14 -7.63 2.12
N ASN A 65 15.36 -8.42 2.87
CA ASN A 65 15.21 -8.27 4.31
C ASN A 65 16.10 -9.30 5.02
N SER A 66 16.89 -8.86 6.01
CA SER A 66 17.85 -9.70 6.72
C SER A 66 17.24 -10.90 7.46
N GLN A 67 15.94 -10.87 7.77
CA GLN A 67 15.22 -11.93 8.49
C GLN A 67 14.31 -12.75 7.58
N PHE A 68 13.70 -12.11 6.57
CA PHE A 68 12.67 -12.72 5.74
C PHE A 68 13.11 -12.96 4.29
N GLY A 69 14.37 -12.59 3.95
CA GLY A 69 14.92 -12.79 2.61
C GLY A 69 14.34 -11.84 1.58
N ARG A 70 14.36 -12.26 0.32
CA ARG A 70 14.00 -11.43 -0.82
C ARG A 70 12.52 -11.54 -1.17
N HIS A 71 11.87 -10.37 -1.33
CA HIS A 71 10.47 -10.23 -1.73
C HIS A 71 10.33 -9.22 -2.86
N GLY A 72 9.56 -9.60 -3.88
CA GLY A 72 9.20 -8.72 -5.00
C GLY A 72 7.78 -8.22 -4.85
N THR A 73 7.58 -6.93 -5.13
CA THR A 73 6.27 -6.29 -5.23
C THR A 73 6.18 -5.48 -6.51
N TRP A 74 4.99 -5.32 -7.04
CA TRP A 74 4.77 -4.54 -8.25
C TRP A 74 3.38 -3.93 -8.25
N GLN A 75 3.23 -2.86 -9.02
CA GLN A 75 1.95 -2.21 -9.26
C GLN A 75 1.88 -1.70 -10.70
N THR A 76 0.67 -1.63 -11.21
CA THR A 76 0.37 -1.01 -12.50
C THR A 76 -0.95 -0.30 -12.45
N SER A 77 -1.07 0.79 -13.21
CA SER A 77 -2.33 1.48 -13.43
C SER A 77 -2.47 1.92 -14.89
N ALA A 78 -3.72 2.04 -15.33
CA ALA A 78 -4.08 2.62 -16.60
C ALA A 78 -5.22 3.62 -16.39
N GLY A 79 -5.04 4.82 -16.87
CA GLY A 79 -6.03 5.88 -16.90
C GLY A 79 -6.47 6.17 -18.34
N TRP A 80 -7.75 6.41 -18.55
CA TRP A 80 -8.32 6.78 -19.84
C TRP A 80 -9.20 8.02 -19.67
N GLU A 81 -8.77 9.12 -20.28
CA GLU A 81 -9.56 10.34 -20.39
C GLU A 81 -10.44 10.25 -21.64
N PHE A 82 -11.66 9.71 -21.46
CA PHE A 82 -12.57 9.42 -22.58
C PHE A 82 -13.36 10.65 -23.05
N ILE A 83 -13.45 11.67 -22.22
CA ILE A 83 -13.95 13.04 -22.50
C ILE A 83 -13.10 13.98 -21.68
N GLU A 84 -12.82 15.18 -22.21
CA GLU A 84 -12.08 16.24 -21.49
C GLU A 84 -12.65 16.47 -20.09
N GLY A 85 -11.81 16.33 -19.08
CA GLY A 85 -12.16 16.46 -17.67
C GLY A 85 -12.84 15.25 -17.02
N TYR A 86 -12.97 14.11 -17.74
CA TYR A 86 -13.52 12.86 -17.19
C TYR A 86 -12.60 11.68 -17.46
N ARG A 87 -12.20 11.01 -16.41
CA ARG A 87 -11.21 9.94 -16.48
C ARG A 87 -11.65 8.68 -15.73
N PHE A 88 -11.45 7.52 -16.34
CA PHE A 88 -11.52 6.23 -15.69
C PHE A 88 -10.12 5.73 -15.40
N ILE A 89 -9.89 5.14 -14.21
CA ILE A 89 -8.60 4.60 -13.78
C ILE A 89 -8.85 3.19 -13.28
N ALA A 90 -7.99 2.25 -13.69
CA ALA A 90 -7.91 0.92 -13.12
C ALA A 90 -6.49 0.66 -12.64
N SER A 91 -6.35 0.11 -11.46
CA SER A 91 -5.04 -0.24 -10.89
C SER A 91 -5.03 -1.60 -10.24
N TYR A 92 -3.86 -2.21 -10.24
CA TYR A 92 -3.55 -3.42 -9.51
C TYR A 92 -2.17 -3.31 -8.87
N GLY A 93 -2.05 -3.80 -7.66
CA GLY A 93 -0.76 -3.82 -6.96
C GLY A 93 -0.64 -4.95 -5.96
N THR A 94 0.59 -5.28 -5.64
CA THR A 94 0.96 -6.20 -4.58
C THR A 94 1.74 -5.47 -3.51
N SER A 95 1.61 -5.87 -2.26
CA SER A 95 2.42 -5.34 -1.18
C SER A 95 2.95 -6.44 -0.27
N TYR A 96 3.99 -6.09 0.47
CA TYR A 96 4.67 -6.92 1.42
C TYR A 96 5.00 -6.08 2.65
N LYS A 97 4.76 -6.63 3.85
CA LYS A 97 5.08 -5.98 5.11
C LYS A 97 5.71 -6.99 6.07
N ALA A 98 6.99 -6.79 6.36
CA ALA A 98 7.69 -7.58 7.37
C ALA A 98 7.16 -7.27 8.78
N PRO A 99 7.06 -8.28 9.67
CA PRO A 99 6.81 -8.04 11.08
C PRO A 99 7.87 -7.11 11.66
N ASN A 100 7.46 -6.21 12.53
CA ASN A 100 8.41 -5.35 13.24
C ASN A 100 9.07 -6.10 14.42
N LEU A 101 10.15 -5.53 14.95
CA LEU A 101 10.93 -6.15 16.02
C LEU A 101 10.12 -6.35 17.31
N GLY A 102 9.14 -5.49 17.61
CA GLY A 102 8.24 -5.65 18.76
C GLY A 102 7.28 -6.82 18.59
N GLN A 103 6.76 -7.04 17.37
CA GLN A 103 5.90 -8.18 17.05
C GLN A 103 6.66 -9.51 17.07
N LEU A 104 7.95 -9.50 16.76
CA LEU A 104 8.80 -10.70 16.77
C LEU A 104 9.34 -11.04 18.16
N TYR A 105 9.90 -10.04 18.84
CA TYR A 105 10.76 -10.24 20.01
C TYR A 105 10.31 -9.49 21.25
N GLY A 106 9.21 -8.72 21.20
CA GLY A 106 8.62 -8.08 22.37
C GLY A 106 8.05 -9.10 23.37
N THR A 107 7.63 -8.64 24.54
CA THR A 107 7.04 -9.46 25.62
C THR A 107 5.92 -10.39 25.12
N TYR A 108 5.13 -9.91 24.16
CA TYR A 108 4.03 -10.64 23.52
C TYR A 108 4.38 -11.09 22.10
N GLY A 109 5.66 -11.04 21.74
CA GLY A 109 6.15 -11.31 20.41
C GLY A 109 6.09 -12.79 20.03
N ASN A 110 6.14 -13.01 18.71
CA ASN A 110 6.22 -14.36 18.14
C ASN A 110 7.29 -14.35 17.03
N PRO A 111 8.45 -14.99 17.27
CA PRO A 111 9.54 -15.02 16.28
C PRO A 111 9.22 -15.86 15.03
N ASN A 112 8.12 -16.61 15.03
CA ASN A 112 7.68 -17.44 13.92
C ASN A 112 6.68 -16.75 12.99
N LEU A 113 6.46 -15.43 13.14
CA LEU A 113 5.59 -14.68 12.26
C LEU A 113 6.11 -14.66 10.82
N ASN A 114 5.19 -14.86 9.89
CA ASN A 114 5.42 -14.63 8.47
C ASN A 114 5.08 -13.17 8.11
N PRO A 115 5.72 -12.61 7.08
CA PRO A 115 5.33 -11.32 6.54
C PRO A 115 3.92 -11.32 5.95
N GLU A 116 3.19 -10.22 6.16
CA GLU A 116 1.91 -9.97 5.51
C GLU A 116 2.13 -9.73 4.01
N LYS A 117 1.25 -10.27 3.19
CA LYS A 117 1.21 -10.03 1.74
C LYS A 117 -0.18 -9.60 1.34
N SER A 118 -0.28 -8.64 0.42
CA SER A 118 -1.58 -8.24 -0.08
C SER A 118 -1.60 -8.07 -1.59
N LYS A 119 -2.82 -8.18 -2.15
CA LYS A 119 -3.14 -7.90 -3.54
C LYS A 119 -4.32 -6.94 -3.55
N GLN A 120 -4.17 -5.81 -4.23
CA GLN A 120 -5.18 -4.78 -4.28
C GLN A 120 -5.58 -4.49 -5.71
N TRP A 121 -6.87 -4.40 -5.93
CA TRP A 121 -7.52 -3.92 -7.15
C TRP A 121 -8.28 -2.65 -6.84
N GLU A 122 -8.20 -1.68 -7.71
CA GLU A 122 -8.97 -0.44 -7.61
C GLU A 122 -9.49 -0.05 -8.99
N GLY A 123 -10.75 0.42 -9.03
CA GLY A 123 -11.32 1.12 -10.15
C GLY A 123 -11.82 2.47 -9.68
N ALA A 124 -11.49 3.54 -10.40
CA ALA A 124 -11.90 4.89 -10.05
C ALA A 124 -12.45 5.63 -11.26
N PHE A 125 -13.42 6.48 -11.00
CA PHE A 125 -14.00 7.41 -11.95
C PHE A 125 -13.95 8.81 -11.36
N GLU A 126 -13.40 9.74 -12.10
CA GLU A 126 -13.20 11.12 -11.64
C GLU A 126 -13.58 12.13 -12.72
N GLY A 127 -13.97 13.31 -12.29
CA GLY A 127 -14.35 14.36 -13.22
C GLY A 127 -14.49 15.71 -12.58
N LEU A 128 -14.65 16.73 -13.48
CA LEU A 128 -14.98 18.08 -13.13
C LEU A 128 -16.34 18.43 -13.72
N THR A 129 -17.35 18.61 -12.88
CA THR A 129 -18.72 18.94 -13.28
C THR A 129 -19.21 20.17 -12.54
N ALA A 130 -19.59 21.25 -13.27
CA ALA A 130 -20.12 22.46 -12.69
C ALA A 130 -19.25 23.07 -11.55
N GLY A 131 -17.93 23.03 -11.70
CA GLY A 131 -16.98 23.52 -10.69
C GLY A 131 -16.72 22.58 -9.51
N VAL A 132 -17.30 21.38 -9.52
CA VAL A 132 -17.06 20.34 -8.51
C VAL A 132 -16.06 19.33 -9.08
N ASN A 133 -14.89 19.22 -8.46
CA ASN A 133 -13.97 18.10 -8.69
C ASN A 133 -14.43 16.92 -7.83
N TRP A 134 -14.73 15.80 -8.46
CA TRP A 134 -15.20 14.61 -7.77
C TRP A 134 -14.46 13.36 -8.22
N ARG A 135 -14.36 12.39 -7.31
CA ARG A 135 -13.82 11.05 -7.54
C ARG A 135 -14.66 10.02 -6.80
N ILE A 136 -14.98 8.93 -7.46
CA ILE A 136 -15.60 7.74 -6.87
C ILE A 136 -14.66 6.58 -7.18
N SER A 137 -14.27 5.82 -6.17
CA SER A 137 -13.44 4.62 -6.33
C SER A 137 -14.04 3.44 -5.59
N GLY A 138 -13.84 2.25 -6.15
CA GLY A 138 -14.11 0.99 -5.49
C GLY A 138 -12.84 0.16 -5.45
N TYR A 139 -12.57 -0.49 -4.35
CA TYR A 139 -11.38 -1.30 -4.17
C TYR A 139 -11.67 -2.64 -3.49
N ARG A 140 -10.76 -3.57 -3.73
CA ARG A 140 -10.66 -4.83 -3.00
C ARG A 140 -9.20 -5.10 -2.66
N ASN A 141 -8.96 -5.43 -1.40
CA ASN A 141 -7.65 -5.84 -0.89
C ASN A 141 -7.76 -7.23 -0.28
N ASP A 142 -7.05 -8.21 -0.84
CA ASP A 142 -6.92 -9.55 -0.28
C ASP A 142 -5.58 -9.64 0.45
N VAL A 143 -5.62 -9.81 1.76
CA VAL A 143 -4.46 -9.92 2.63
C VAL A 143 -4.28 -11.38 3.05
N SER A 144 -3.05 -11.88 3.00
CA SER A 144 -2.65 -13.17 3.54
C SER A 144 -1.59 -12.99 4.63
N ASP A 145 -1.58 -13.93 5.57
CA ASP A 145 -0.67 -13.90 6.72
C ASP A 145 -0.80 -12.61 7.56
N LEU A 146 -2.04 -12.05 7.65
CA LEU A 146 -2.31 -10.87 8.47
C LEU A 146 -1.83 -11.10 9.90
N ILE A 147 -1.05 -10.16 10.44
CA ILE A 147 -0.54 -10.23 11.79
C ILE A 147 -1.55 -9.59 12.73
N ASP A 148 -2.10 -10.39 13.62
CA ASP A 148 -3.05 -9.98 14.64
C ASP A 148 -2.57 -10.38 16.03
N TYR A 149 -3.24 -9.85 17.05
CA TYR A 149 -2.94 -10.11 18.45
C TYR A 149 -4.06 -10.94 19.08
N ASP A 150 -3.69 -12.07 19.67
CA ASP A 150 -4.63 -12.94 20.37
C ASP A 150 -4.66 -12.61 21.88
N ASP A 151 -5.77 -12.07 22.33
CA ASP A 151 -5.99 -11.71 23.74
C ASP A 151 -6.04 -12.91 24.70
N HIS A 152 -6.28 -14.13 24.19
CA HIS A 152 -6.32 -15.34 25.02
C HIS A 152 -4.92 -15.92 25.25
N THR A 153 -4.11 -15.96 24.20
CA THR A 153 -2.73 -16.47 24.28
C THR A 153 -1.72 -15.37 24.61
N LEU A 154 -2.14 -14.10 24.55
CA LEU A 154 -1.32 -12.90 24.71
C LEU A 154 -0.11 -12.91 23.76
N LYS A 155 -0.31 -13.29 22.50
CA LYS A 155 0.75 -13.35 21.48
C LYS A 155 0.28 -12.86 20.12
N TYR A 156 1.22 -12.35 19.36
CA TYR A 156 1.02 -12.10 17.93
C TYR A 156 0.99 -13.41 17.15
N TYR A 157 0.10 -13.50 16.18
CA TYR A 157 -0.01 -14.64 15.27
C TYR A 157 -0.35 -14.18 13.86
N ASN A 158 -0.15 -15.05 12.87
CA ASN A 158 -0.65 -14.80 11.53
C ASN A 158 -2.06 -15.35 11.41
N GLU A 159 -3.03 -14.47 11.27
CA GLU A 159 -4.37 -14.85 10.84
C GLU A 159 -4.33 -15.26 9.35
N GLY A 160 -5.15 -16.23 8.96
CA GLY A 160 -5.07 -16.82 7.63
C GLY A 160 -5.22 -15.82 6.49
N LYS A 161 -6.45 -15.40 6.18
CA LYS A 161 -6.74 -14.48 5.06
C LYS A 161 -7.82 -13.49 5.44
N ALA A 162 -7.58 -12.22 5.13
CA ALA A 162 -8.58 -11.17 5.24
C ALA A 162 -8.91 -10.60 3.86
N ARG A 163 -10.17 -10.23 3.68
CA ARG A 163 -10.65 -9.52 2.49
C ARG A 163 -11.29 -8.21 2.91
N ILE A 164 -10.78 -7.12 2.37
CA ILE A 164 -11.27 -5.78 2.62
C ILE A 164 -11.78 -5.22 1.30
N LYS A 165 -13.03 -4.78 1.26
CA LYS A 165 -13.64 -4.10 0.13
C LYS A 165 -14.15 -2.76 0.58
N GLY A 166 -14.11 -1.78 -0.31
CA GLY A 166 -14.62 -0.48 0.03
C GLY A 166 -15.00 0.33 -1.19
N VAL A 167 -15.76 1.38 -0.91
CA VAL A 167 -16.10 2.43 -1.85
C VAL A 167 -15.80 3.76 -1.19
N GLU A 168 -15.09 4.60 -1.91
CA GLU A 168 -14.75 5.95 -1.48
C GLU A 168 -15.33 6.96 -2.49
N ALA A 169 -15.87 8.06 -1.98
CA ALA A 169 -16.34 9.16 -2.80
C ALA A 169 -15.85 10.48 -2.20
N THR A 170 -15.27 11.34 -3.04
CA THR A 170 -14.81 12.67 -2.64
C THR A 170 -15.34 13.71 -3.59
N ALA A 171 -15.64 14.90 -3.06
CA ALA A 171 -16.02 16.06 -3.85
C ALA A 171 -15.36 17.31 -3.25
N ASN A 172 -14.76 18.12 -4.13
CA ASN A 172 -14.12 19.38 -3.77
C ASN A 172 -14.73 20.51 -4.63
N PHE A 173 -15.19 21.57 -3.98
CA PHE A 173 -15.78 22.71 -4.66
C PHE A 173 -15.64 23.99 -3.83
N ASP A 174 -15.74 25.14 -4.50
CA ASP A 174 -15.64 26.45 -3.86
C ASP A 174 -17.00 27.16 -3.85
N THR A 175 -17.29 27.86 -2.74
CA THR A 175 -18.41 28.82 -2.66
C THR A 175 -17.89 30.15 -2.15
N GLY A 176 -17.70 31.09 -3.06
CA GLY A 176 -17.06 32.37 -2.76
C GLY A 176 -15.64 32.17 -2.19
N PRO A 177 -15.33 32.65 -0.98
CA PRO A 177 -14.00 32.51 -0.38
C PRO A 177 -13.79 31.14 0.35
N LEU A 178 -14.78 30.25 0.33
CA LEU A 178 -14.76 28.98 1.07
C LEU A 178 -14.49 27.82 0.12
N THR A 179 -13.51 26.98 0.48
CA THR A 179 -13.26 25.69 -0.17
C THR A 179 -13.87 24.59 0.68
N HIS A 180 -14.67 23.73 0.04
CA HIS A 180 -15.34 22.60 0.66
C HIS A 180 -14.73 21.29 0.18
N THR A 181 -14.53 20.37 1.12
CA THR A 181 -14.19 18.96 0.84
C THR A 181 -15.22 18.08 1.53
N VAL A 182 -15.87 17.23 0.77
CA VAL A 182 -16.81 16.22 1.27
C VAL A 182 -16.25 14.85 0.91
N SER A 183 -16.21 13.94 1.88
CA SER A 183 -15.80 12.55 1.69
C SER A 183 -16.82 11.59 2.28
N TYR A 184 -16.98 10.47 1.62
CA TYR A 184 -17.78 9.32 2.08
C TYR A 184 -16.96 8.06 1.87
N ASP A 185 -16.85 7.24 2.93
CA ASP A 185 -16.12 5.99 2.93
C ASP A 185 -17.02 4.86 3.44
N TYR A 186 -17.06 3.76 2.70
CA TYR A 186 -17.69 2.52 3.13
C TYR A 186 -16.68 1.39 3.04
N VAL A 187 -16.50 0.66 4.14
CA VAL A 187 -15.55 -0.46 4.24
C VAL A 187 -16.26 -1.70 4.76
N ASP A 188 -16.07 -2.82 4.07
CA ASP A 188 -16.47 -4.16 4.49
C ASP A 188 -15.20 -5.03 4.60
N ALA A 189 -14.82 -5.35 5.84
CA ALA A 189 -13.66 -6.19 6.15
C ALA A 189 -14.14 -7.54 6.67
N ARG A 190 -13.65 -8.64 6.10
CA ARG A 190 -14.03 -10.00 6.47
C ARG A 190 -12.85 -10.94 6.55
N ASN A 191 -12.93 -11.92 7.44
CA ASN A 191 -12.11 -13.11 7.36
C ASN A 191 -12.45 -13.85 6.06
N ALA A 192 -11.46 -14.04 5.15
CA ALA A 192 -11.71 -14.60 3.83
C ALA A 192 -11.90 -16.14 3.82
N ILE A 193 -11.71 -16.79 4.97
CA ILE A 193 -11.91 -18.25 5.13
C ILE A 193 -13.30 -18.53 5.66
N THR A 194 -13.75 -17.79 6.68
CA THR A 194 -15.03 -17.99 7.35
C THR A 194 -16.14 -17.08 6.83
N ASP A 195 -15.78 -16.07 6.03
CA ASP A 195 -16.66 -14.98 5.52
C ASP A 195 -17.39 -14.20 6.64
N THR A 196 -16.83 -14.22 7.84
CA THR A 196 -17.30 -13.44 9.00
C THR A 196 -16.59 -12.09 9.07
N PRO A 197 -17.28 -11.05 9.62
CA PRO A 197 -16.65 -9.76 9.90
C PRO A 197 -15.49 -9.90 10.87
#